data_0bbab17b8e47e6665c4e2010c5389e79
#
_entry.id   0bbab17b8e47e6665c4e2010c5389e79
#
_cell.length_a   1.000
_cell.length_b   1.000
_cell.length_c   1.000
_cell.angle_alpha   90.00
_cell.angle_beta   90.00
_cell.angle_gamma   90.00
#
_symmetry.space_group_name_H-M   'P 1'
#
loop_
_entity.id
_entity.type
_entity.pdbx_description
1 polymer ?
#
loop_
_entity_poly.entity_id
_entity_poly.type
_entity_poly.pdbx_seq_one_letter_code
_entity_poly.pdbx_strand_id
1 'polypeptide(L)'
;MNRPQADKFMGPIGNHSLFFCGFHAAKQNPEFQVTTMHYCGMRGEGDYEMHQCVLYDSVSPGAKLLGIEYIVSDKVFRSLPDEEKKYWHPHTYEVLSGGLVAPVMSDEAEIDFMTYLLTTWGKSFHTWPDPTTAVPLGEPLLMWSQTGDGQADMELVRERDRRFGVSTAETRAVRVKAIGYQVPQVPPPRSVTTIGRQWTAKGEDTPAPLKKSRLPELGRGQRLGTARG
;
A
#
# COMPACT_ATOMS: atom_id res chain seq x y z
N MET A 1 -33.57 -15.43 7.68
CA MET A 1 -32.64 -14.91 8.72
C MET A 1 -32.73 -13.40 8.71
N ASN A 2 -33.14 -12.78 9.83
CA ASN A 2 -33.29 -11.33 9.92
C ASN A 2 -31.93 -10.66 9.90
N ARG A 3 -31.59 -9.97 8.79
CA ARG A 3 -30.38 -9.18 8.57
C ARG A 3 -30.04 -8.13 9.65
N PRO A 4 -30.95 -7.49 10.38
CA PRO A 4 -30.60 -6.40 11.32
C PRO A 4 -29.70 -6.80 12.49
N GLN A 5 -29.59 -8.09 12.83
CA GLN A 5 -28.76 -8.55 13.94
C GLN A 5 -27.32 -8.87 13.50
N ALA A 6 -27.10 -9.19 12.23
CA ALA A 6 -25.75 -9.46 11.68
C ALA A 6 -24.91 -8.17 11.60
N ASP A 7 -25.50 -7.03 11.29
CA ASP A 7 -24.79 -5.76 11.13
C ASP A 7 -24.09 -5.28 12.43
N LYS A 8 -24.61 -5.68 13.61
CA LYS A 8 -24.00 -5.38 14.90
C LYS A 8 -22.58 -5.96 15.07
N PHE A 9 -22.30 -7.07 14.40
CA PHE A 9 -21.03 -7.79 14.52
C PHE A 9 -20.08 -7.55 13.34
N MET A 10 -20.52 -6.79 12.33
CA MET A 10 -19.78 -6.52 11.11
C MET A 10 -19.00 -5.20 11.15
N GLY A 11 -18.95 -4.53 12.31
CA GLY A 11 -18.32 -3.22 12.46
C GLY A 11 -16.89 -3.14 11.88
N PRO A 12 -15.95 -4.05 12.22
CA PRO A 12 -14.60 -4.02 11.64
C PRO A 12 -14.59 -4.24 10.13
N ILE A 13 -15.40 -5.18 9.64
CA ILE A 13 -15.46 -5.51 8.20
C ILE A 13 -16.15 -4.40 7.42
N GLY A 14 -17.26 -3.84 7.94
CA GLY A 14 -17.97 -2.73 7.32
C GLY A 14 -17.18 -1.43 7.22
N ASN A 15 -16.05 -1.32 7.93
CA ASN A 15 -15.19 -0.14 7.88
C ASN A 15 -14.13 -0.20 6.76
N HIS A 16 -14.06 -1.30 5.97
CA HIS A 16 -13.13 -1.42 4.85
C HIS A 16 -13.71 -0.71 3.62
N SER A 17 -13.56 0.62 3.57
CA SER A 17 -14.14 1.49 2.54
C SER A 17 -13.15 1.93 1.46
N LEU A 18 -11.86 1.65 1.63
CA LEU A 18 -10.81 1.98 0.67
C LEU A 18 -10.44 0.73 -0.13
N PHE A 19 -10.30 0.89 -1.45
CA PHE A 19 -9.80 -0.15 -2.33
C PHE A 19 -8.66 0.39 -3.20
N PHE A 20 -7.56 -0.35 -3.25
CA PHE A 20 -6.46 -0.11 -4.17
C PHE A 20 -5.73 -1.41 -4.50
N CYS A 21 -4.97 -1.39 -5.60
CA CYS A 21 -4.23 -2.53 -6.10
C CYS A 21 -2.76 -2.19 -6.28
N GLY A 22 -1.88 -3.05 -5.77
CA GLY A 22 -0.43 -2.94 -5.87
C GLY A 22 0.23 -4.29 -6.11
N PHE A 23 1.55 -4.31 -6.00
CA PHE A 23 2.36 -5.51 -6.15
C PHE A 23 3.19 -5.73 -4.89
N HIS A 24 3.08 -6.92 -4.32
CA HIS A 24 3.93 -7.34 -3.22
C HIS A 24 5.01 -8.31 -3.69
N ALA A 25 6.21 -8.15 -3.15
CA ALA A 25 7.34 -9.03 -3.37
C ALA A 25 7.75 -9.69 -2.05
N ALA A 26 8.06 -10.98 -2.09
CA ALA A 26 8.54 -11.67 -0.89
C ALA A 26 9.94 -11.16 -0.54
N LYS A 27 10.12 -10.72 0.71
CA LYS A 27 11.36 -10.12 1.18
C LYS A 27 12.59 -11.01 1.00
N GLN A 28 12.43 -12.31 1.20
CA GLN A 28 13.52 -13.28 1.09
C GLN A 28 13.75 -13.75 -0.35
N ASN A 29 12.78 -13.53 -1.24
CA ASN A 29 12.83 -13.89 -2.64
C ASN A 29 12.10 -12.81 -3.48
N PRO A 30 12.74 -11.68 -3.81
CA PRO A 30 12.12 -10.57 -4.53
C PRO A 30 11.54 -10.91 -5.91
N GLU A 31 12.00 -12.01 -6.51
CA GLU A 31 11.44 -12.53 -7.77
C GLU A 31 10.03 -13.12 -7.58
N PHE A 32 9.69 -13.52 -6.35
CA PHE A 32 8.36 -14.00 -6.02
C PHE A 32 7.45 -12.81 -5.75
N GLN A 33 6.61 -12.48 -6.73
CA GLN A 33 5.73 -11.32 -6.69
C GLN A 33 4.28 -11.73 -6.93
N VAL A 34 3.36 -10.99 -6.33
CA VAL A 34 1.92 -11.19 -6.47
C VAL A 34 1.20 -9.85 -6.62
N THR A 35 0.18 -9.81 -7.47
CA THR A 35 -0.77 -8.71 -7.50
C THR A 35 -1.67 -8.79 -6.28
N THR A 36 -1.81 -7.69 -5.55
CA THR A 36 -2.49 -7.66 -4.27
C THR A 36 -3.59 -6.62 -4.25
N MET A 37 -4.82 -7.07 -3.97
CA MET A 37 -6.00 -6.23 -3.79
C MET A 37 -6.12 -5.85 -2.32
N HIS A 38 -6.05 -4.57 -2.02
CA HIS A 38 -6.13 -4.03 -0.67
C HIS A 38 -7.53 -3.52 -0.39
N TYR A 39 -8.14 -4.04 0.64
CA TYR A 39 -9.39 -3.53 1.21
C TYR A 39 -9.08 -3.01 2.60
N CYS A 40 -9.12 -1.69 2.76
CA CYS A 40 -8.59 -1.02 3.95
C CYS A 40 -9.65 -0.22 4.69
N GLY A 41 -9.55 -0.24 6.00
CA GLY A 41 -10.32 0.61 6.90
C GLY A 41 -9.40 1.40 7.82
N MET A 42 -9.79 2.64 8.14
CA MET A 42 -9.05 3.47 9.06
C MET A 42 -9.37 3.10 10.52
N ARG A 43 -8.35 3.06 11.36
CA ARG A 43 -8.45 2.86 12.81
C ARG A 43 -7.63 3.93 13.54
N GLY A 44 -8.13 4.36 14.70
CA GLY A 44 -7.47 5.34 15.55
C GLY A 44 -7.87 6.77 15.23
N GLU A 45 -7.31 7.70 15.96
CA GLU A 45 -7.55 9.15 15.85
C GLU A 45 -6.23 9.91 16.01
N GLY A 46 -6.09 11.02 15.29
CA GLY A 46 -4.95 11.91 15.38
C GLY A 46 -3.62 11.23 15.06
N ASP A 47 -2.64 11.33 15.94
CA ASP A 47 -1.28 10.81 15.71
C ASP A 47 -1.18 9.28 15.64
N TYR A 48 -2.23 8.56 16.02
CA TYR A 48 -2.29 7.10 16.00
C TYR A 48 -3.19 6.55 14.91
N GLU A 49 -3.53 7.36 13.91
CA GLU A 49 -4.26 6.90 12.74
C GLU A 49 -3.45 5.86 11.98
N MET A 50 -4.10 4.74 11.70
CA MET A 50 -3.54 3.68 10.86
C MET A 50 -4.62 3.08 9.97
N HIS A 51 -4.22 2.60 8.79
CA HIS A 51 -5.09 1.73 8.02
C HIS A 51 -4.80 0.27 8.37
N GLN A 52 -5.86 -0.51 8.40
CA GLN A 52 -5.82 -1.96 8.50
C GLN A 52 -6.40 -2.53 7.22
N CYS A 53 -5.62 -3.31 6.50
CA CYS A 53 -6.02 -3.86 5.22
C CYS A 53 -6.09 -5.38 5.28
N VAL A 54 -7.10 -5.93 4.63
CA VAL A 54 -7.14 -7.34 4.22
C VAL A 54 -6.76 -7.44 2.76
N LEU A 55 -5.94 -8.43 2.42
CA LEU A 55 -5.28 -8.57 1.13
C LEU A 55 -5.82 -9.79 0.39
N TYR A 56 -6.22 -9.61 -0.88
CA TYR A 56 -6.74 -10.68 -1.73
C TYR A 56 -6.00 -10.74 -3.06
N ASP A 57 -6.02 -11.92 -3.71
CA ASP A 57 -5.44 -12.17 -5.03
C ASP A 57 -6.29 -11.62 -6.18
N SER A 58 -7.56 -11.36 -5.93
CA SER A 58 -8.49 -10.88 -6.95
C SER A 58 -9.65 -10.10 -6.34
N VAL A 59 -10.53 -9.54 -7.19
CA VAL A 59 -11.77 -8.86 -6.80
C VAL A 59 -13.00 -9.78 -6.88
N SER A 60 -12.81 -11.05 -7.17
CA SER A 60 -13.92 -12.01 -7.31
C SER A 60 -14.48 -12.42 -5.93
N PRO A 61 -15.75 -12.85 -5.86
CA PRO A 61 -16.31 -13.38 -4.61
C PRO A 61 -15.57 -14.61 -4.05
N GLY A 62 -14.82 -15.33 -4.89
CA GLY A 62 -14.01 -16.48 -4.52
C GLY A 62 -12.52 -16.18 -4.33
N ALA A 63 -12.16 -14.90 -4.21
CA ALA A 63 -10.77 -14.49 -4.00
C ALA A 63 -10.14 -15.13 -2.76
N LYS A 64 -8.86 -15.44 -2.88
CA LYS A 64 -8.06 -16.00 -1.78
C LYS A 64 -7.57 -14.87 -0.88
N LEU A 65 -7.80 -14.99 0.43
CA LEU A 65 -7.25 -14.09 1.41
C LEU A 65 -5.74 -14.35 1.53
N LEU A 66 -4.94 -13.46 0.96
CA LEU A 66 -3.48 -13.57 0.97
C LEU A 66 -2.90 -13.26 2.34
N GLY A 67 -3.39 -12.21 2.99
CA GLY A 67 -2.82 -11.74 4.25
C GLY A 67 -3.37 -10.41 4.71
N ILE A 68 -2.51 -9.65 5.39
CA ILE A 68 -2.86 -8.36 6.00
C ILE A 68 -1.76 -7.33 5.76
N GLU A 69 -2.14 -6.04 5.79
CA GLU A 69 -1.21 -4.93 5.85
C GLU A 69 -1.67 -3.86 6.85
N TYR A 70 -0.72 -3.31 7.58
CA TYR A 70 -0.89 -2.11 8.40
C TYR A 70 -0.18 -0.94 7.74
N ILE A 71 -0.85 0.21 7.65
CA ILE A 71 -0.27 1.42 7.05
C ILE A 71 -0.29 2.53 8.08
N VAL A 72 0.86 3.15 8.33
CA VAL A 72 1.04 4.22 9.30
C VAL A 72 1.71 5.43 8.67
N SER A 73 1.53 6.60 9.28
CA SER A 73 2.23 7.81 8.86
C SER A 73 3.74 7.74 9.10
N ASP A 74 4.52 8.56 8.38
CA ASP A 74 5.97 8.71 8.61
C ASP A 74 6.28 9.11 10.06
N LYS A 75 5.43 9.91 10.69
CA LYS A 75 5.55 10.29 12.10
C LYS A 75 5.51 9.06 13.02
N VAL A 76 4.52 8.19 12.83
CA VAL A 76 4.40 6.94 13.59
C VAL A 76 5.57 6.01 13.30
N PHE A 77 5.91 5.79 12.02
CA PHE A 77 7.05 4.96 11.65
C PHE A 77 8.36 5.41 12.31
N ARG A 78 8.66 6.70 12.31
CA ARG A 78 9.89 7.22 12.93
C ARG A 78 9.93 7.03 14.44
N SER A 79 8.79 6.95 15.11
CA SER A 79 8.69 6.68 16.55
C SER A 79 8.85 5.21 16.92
N LEU A 80 8.82 4.29 15.94
CA LEU A 80 8.98 2.87 16.19
C LEU A 80 10.41 2.54 16.65
N PRO A 81 10.57 1.49 17.48
CA PRO A 81 11.89 0.95 17.76
C PRO A 81 12.61 0.51 16.47
N ASP A 82 13.93 0.66 16.43
CA ASP A 82 14.71 0.31 15.22
C ASP A 82 14.55 -1.15 14.81
N GLU A 83 14.39 -2.05 15.78
CA GLU A 83 14.14 -3.46 15.48
C GLU A 83 12.79 -3.71 14.84
N GLU A 84 11.81 -2.84 15.05
CA GLU A 84 10.49 -2.91 14.42
C GLU A 84 10.52 -2.37 12.99
N LYS A 85 11.30 -1.32 12.72
CA LYS A 85 11.38 -0.66 11.40
C LYS A 85 11.76 -1.60 10.26
N LYS A 86 12.49 -2.68 10.55
CA LYS A 86 12.87 -3.69 9.56
C LYS A 86 11.71 -4.45 8.91
N TYR A 87 10.52 -4.36 9.47
CA TYR A 87 9.31 -5.01 8.92
C TYR A 87 8.48 -4.09 8.03
N TRP A 88 8.88 -2.83 7.89
CA TRP A 88 8.13 -1.80 7.20
C TRP A 88 8.79 -1.43 5.87
N HIS A 89 7.96 -1.10 4.87
CA HIS A 89 8.39 -0.59 3.57
C HIS A 89 7.69 0.74 3.26
N PRO A 90 8.33 1.65 2.50
CA PRO A 90 7.73 2.92 2.12
C PRO A 90 6.84 2.75 0.89
N HIS A 91 5.77 3.54 0.80
CA HIS A 91 4.89 3.57 -0.36
C HIS A 91 5.36 4.56 -1.45
N THR A 92 6.44 5.31 -1.23
CA THR A 92 6.85 6.41 -2.11
C THR A 92 7.07 5.97 -3.56
N TYR A 93 7.80 4.88 -3.79
CA TYR A 93 8.08 4.41 -5.15
C TYR A 93 6.81 3.89 -5.81
N GLU A 94 6.06 3.01 -5.17
CA GLU A 94 4.89 2.39 -5.79
C GLU A 94 3.78 3.40 -6.12
N VAL A 95 3.62 4.44 -5.31
CA VAL A 95 2.73 5.57 -5.61
C VAL A 95 3.22 6.32 -6.84
N LEU A 96 4.46 6.80 -6.85
CA LEU A 96 4.99 7.66 -7.92
C LEU A 96 5.25 6.89 -9.22
N SER A 97 5.58 5.61 -9.15
CA SER A 97 5.81 4.77 -10.33
C SER A 97 4.53 4.39 -11.07
N GLY A 98 3.35 4.58 -10.46
CA GLY A 98 2.08 4.03 -10.96
C GLY A 98 1.90 2.55 -10.64
N GLY A 99 2.77 1.97 -9.81
CA GLY A 99 2.66 0.58 -9.36
C GLY A 99 1.41 0.33 -8.52
N LEU A 100 1.04 1.29 -7.68
CA LEU A 100 -0.18 1.24 -6.89
C LEU A 100 -1.27 2.09 -7.54
N VAL A 101 -2.48 1.56 -7.68
CA VAL A 101 -3.63 2.27 -8.30
C VAL A 101 -4.90 2.11 -7.47
N ALA A 102 -5.77 3.12 -7.51
CA ALA A 102 -7.09 3.11 -6.87
C ALA A 102 -8.20 3.32 -7.93
N PRO A 103 -8.47 2.31 -8.78
CA PRO A 103 -9.26 2.46 -10.01
C PRO A 103 -10.75 2.77 -9.79
N VAL A 104 -11.22 2.76 -8.55
CA VAL A 104 -12.62 3.09 -8.20
C VAL A 104 -12.80 4.55 -7.77
N MET A 105 -11.71 5.30 -7.67
CA MET A 105 -11.72 6.72 -7.32
C MET A 105 -11.81 7.58 -8.59
N SER A 106 -12.35 8.81 -8.45
CA SER A 106 -12.16 9.83 -9.49
C SER A 106 -10.69 10.26 -9.53
N ASP A 107 -10.23 10.81 -10.66
CA ASP A 107 -8.83 11.22 -10.85
C ASP A 107 -8.36 12.20 -9.74
N GLU A 108 -9.21 13.17 -9.37
CA GLU A 108 -8.90 14.13 -8.32
C GLU A 108 -8.76 13.45 -6.95
N ALA A 109 -9.72 12.61 -6.58
CA ALA A 109 -9.70 11.87 -5.32
C ALA A 109 -8.52 10.88 -5.25
N GLU A 110 -8.15 10.28 -6.38
CA GLU A 110 -6.97 9.41 -6.45
C GLU A 110 -5.67 10.18 -6.20
N ILE A 111 -5.49 11.33 -6.81
CA ILE A 111 -4.30 12.18 -6.60
C ILE A 111 -4.19 12.60 -5.13
N ASP A 112 -5.29 13.02 -4.51
CA ASP A 112 -5.31 13.39 -3.09
C ASP A 112 -4.96 12.19 -2.20
N PHE A 113 -5.57 11.05 -2.44
CA PHE A 113 -5.29 9.83 -1.70
C PHE A 113 -3.84 9.36 -1.90
N MET A 114 -3.33 9.37 -3.12
CA MET A 114 -1.95 8.98 -3.42
C MET A 114 -0.93 9.97 -2.83
N THR A 115 -1.26 11.26 -2.77
CA THR A 115 -0.43 12.27 -2.10
C THR A 115 -0.32 12.00 -0.61
N TYR A 116 -1.42 11.58 0.03
CA TYR A 116 -1.40 11.13 1.43
C TYR A 116 -0.58 9.84 1.57
N LEU A 117 -0.85 8.83 0.76
CA LEU A 117 -0.23 7.51 0.86
C LEU A 117 1.28 7.55 0.61
N LEU A 118 1.75 8.47 -0.25
CA LEU A 118 3.15 8.71 -0.57
C LEU A 118 4.06 8.80 0.67
N THR A 119 3.54 9.32 1.77
CA THR A 119 4.29 9.59 3.01
C THR A 119 4.06 8.54 4.09
N THR A 120 3.49 7.41 3.72
CA THR A 120 3.15 6.35 4.66
C THR A 120 4.06 5.13 4.51
N TRP A 121 3.97 4.24 5.49
CA TRP A 121 4.75 3.02 5.59
C TRP A 121 3.85 1.82 5.79
N GLY A 122 4.07 0.76 5.04
CA GLY A 122 3.34 -0.50 5.10
C GLY A 122 4.09 -1.59 5.85
N LYS A 123 3.35 -2.44 6.57
CA LYS A 123 3.84 -3.68 7.17
C LYS A 123 2.93 -4.81 6.73
N SER A 124 3.40 -5.62 5.78
CA SER A 124 2.61 -6.64 5.11
C SER A 124 3.11 -8.04 5.41
N PHE A 125 2.17 -8.94 5.72
CA PHE A 125 2.43 -10.37 5.83
C PHE A 125 1.41 -11.14 5.02
N HIS A 126 1.92 -12.05 4.16
CA HIS A 126 1.07 -13.02 3.47
C HIS A 126 1.06 -14.34 4.24
N THR A 127 -0.11 -14.73 4.70
CA THR A 127 -0.37 -16.03 5.35
C THR A 127 -0.78 -17.09 4.34
N TRP A 128 -1.15 -16.69 3.13
CA TRP A 128 -1.26 -17.52 1.94
C TRP A 128 -0.22 -17.03 0.93
N PRO A 129 1.04 -17.50 1.02
CA PRO A 129 2.13 -16.94 0.23
C PRO A 129 1.93 -17.10 -1.25
N ASP A 130 1.63 -18.33 -1.71
CA ASP A 130 1.46 -18.65 -3.12
C ASP A 130 -0.02 -18.86 -3.48
N PRO A 131 -0.67 -17.89 -4.16
CA PRO A 131 -2.07 -18.01 -4.54
C PRO A 131 -2.34 -19.06 -5.62
N THR A 132 -1.34 -19.66 -6.22
CA THR A 132 -1.53 -20.76 -7.18
C THR A 132 -1.92 -22.08 -6.48
N THR A 133 -1.61 -22.22 -5.19
CA THR A 133 -1.97 -23.40 -4.39
C THR A 133 -3.45 -23.42 -4.03
N ALA A 134 -4.02 -24.61 -3.84
CA ALA A 134 -5.44 -24.77 -3.49
C ALA A 134 -5.76 -24.35 -2.06
N VAL A 135 -4.79 -24.41 -1.15
CA VAL A 135 -4.87 -24.04 0.27
C VAL A 135 -3.59 -23.30 0.65
N PRO A 136 -3.59 -22.47 1.71
CA PRO A 136 -2.37 -21.81 2.18
C PRO A 136 -1.34 -22.85 2.64
N LEU A 137 -0.15 -22.79 2.05
CA LEU A 137 0.96 -23.68 2.38
C LEU A 137 2.19 -22.85 2.77
N GLY A 138 2.97 -23.38 3.70
CA GLY A 138 4.22 -22.77 4.15
C GLY A 138 4.05 -21.75 5.27
N GLU A 139 5.16 -21.12 5.63
CA GLU A 139 5.20 -20.10 6.66
C GLU A 139 4.72 -18.75 6.13
N PRO A 140 4.17 -17.87 6.97
CA PRO A 140 3.86 -16.50 6.58
C PRO A 140 5.11 -15.78 6.04
N LEU A 141 4.96 -15.06 4.93
CA LEU A 141 6.03 -14.29 4.34
C LEU A 141 5.89 -12.80 4.68
N LEU A 142 6.98 -12.19 5.11
CA LEU A 142 7.09 -10.75 5.13
C LEU A 142 7.18 -10.25 3.69
N MET A 143 6.27 -9.37 3.33
CA MET A 143 6.19 -8.77 2.01
C MET A 143 6.67 -7.32 2.05
N TRP A 144 7.11 -6.83 0.93
CA TRP A 144 7.48 -5.44 0.69
C TRP A 144 6.97 -5.01 -0.68
N SER A 145 7.13 -3.75 -1.02
CA SER A 145 6.79 -3.23 -2.32
C SER A 145 8.06 -2.76 -3.06
N GLN A 146 7.97 -2.57 -4.38
CA GLN A 146 9.10 -2.12 -5.18
C GLN A 146 9.58 -0.73 -4.74
N THR A 147 10.88 -0.49 -4.88
CA THR A 147 11.58 0.73 -4.46
C THR A 147 12.38 1.38 -5.58
N GLY A 148 12.40 0.77 -6.74
CA GLY A 148 13.11 1.25 -7.93
C GLY A 148 12.65 0.58 -9.21
N ASP A 149 12.96 1.21 -10.34
CA ASP A 149 12.66 0.68 -11.67
C ASP A 149 13.39 -0.67 -11.90
N GLY A 150 12.77 -1.54 -12.69
CA GLY A 150 13.31 -2.86 -13.01
C GLY A 150 13.08 -3.92 -11.94
N GLN A 151 12.41 -3.61 -10.83
CA GLN A 151 12.13 -4.57 -9.77
C GLN A 151 10.77 -5.28 -9.95
N ALA A 152 9.81 -4.65 -10.63
CA ALA A 152 8.48 -5.20 -10.83
C ALA A 152 8.47 -6.28 -11.92
N ASP A 153 7.69 -7.35 -11.68
CA ASP A 153 7.32 -8.29 -12.72
C ASP A 153 6.38 -7.61 -13.73
N MET A 154 6.89 -7.37 -14.93
CA MET A 154 6.15 -6.66 -15.98
C MET A 154 4.99 -7.46 -16.56
N GLU A 155 4.92 -8.78 -16.35
CA GLU A 155 3.75 -9.58 -16.70
C GLU A 155 2.58 -9.25 -15.76
N LEU A 156 2.82 -9.22 -14.46
CA LEU A 156 1.82 -8.82 -13.46
C LEU A 156 1.36 -7.38 -13.69
N VAL A 157 2.27 -6.48 -14.04
CA VAL A 157 1.93 -5.09 -14.35
C VAL A 157 0.99 -5.03 -15.55
N ARG A 158 1.31 -5.72 -16.66
CA ARG A 158 0.47 -5.74 -17.85
C ARG A 158 -0.91 -6.37 -17.60
N GLU A 159 -0.96 -7.43 -16.79
CA GLU A 159 -2.22 -8.07 -16.41
C GLU A 159 -3.11 -7.13 -15.58
N ARG A 160 -2.53 -6.48 -14.57
CA ARG A 160 -3.22 -5.51 -13.74
C ARG A 160 -3.76 -4.33 -14.57
N ASP A 161 -2.94 -3.78 -15.45
CA ASP A 161 -3.30 -2.66 -16.30
C ASP A 161 -4.48 -3.03 -17.22
N ARG A 162 -4.47 -4.22 -17.85
CA ARG A 162 -5.61 -4.71 -18.63
C ARG A 162 -6.86 -4.90 -17.78
N ARG A 163 -6.72 -5.46 -16.56
CA ARG A 163 -7.83 -5.76 -15.66
C ARG A 163 -8.60 -4.51 -15.25
N PHE A 164 -7.89 -3.44 -14.97
CA PHE A 164 -8.49 -2.19 -14.47
C PHE A 164 -8.60 -1.09 -15.53
N GLY A 165 -8.16 -1.33 -16.74
CA GLY A 165 -8.19 -0.33 -17.81
C GLY A 165 -7.30 0.87 -17.54
N VAL A 166 -6.18 0.68 -16.85
CA VAL A 166 -5.20 1.73 -16.49
C VAL A 166 -3.89 1.54 -17.25
N SER A 167 -3.06 2.56 -17.27
CA SER A 167 -1.71 2.51 -17.78
C SER A 167 -0.72 2.95 -16.71
N THR A 168 0.13 2.04 -16.27
CA THR A 168 1.19 2.35 -15.28
C THR A 168 2.04 3.53 -15.72
N ALA A 169 2.41 3.60 -17.00
CA ALA A 169 3.24 4.68 -17.52
C ALA A 169 2.54 6.04 -17.52
N GLU A 170 1.26 6.08 -17.91
CA GLU A 170 0.46 7.31 -17.88
C GLU A 170 0.18 7.76 -16.45
N THR A 171 -0.17 6.82 -15.56
CA THR A 171 -0.35 7.08 -14.13
C THR A 171 0.90 7.68 -13.51
N ARG A 172 2.09 7.11 -13.82
CA ARG A 172 3.38 7.68 -13.40
C ARG A 172 3.56 9.12 -13.89
N ALA A 173 3.32 9.38 -15.18
CA ALA A 173 3.50 10.70 -15.75
C ALA A 173 2.57 11.75 -15.09
N VAL A 174 1.31 11.38 -14.88
CA VAL A 174 0.30 12.24 -14.22
C VAL A 174 0.72 12.53 -12.78
N ARG A 175 1.09 11.53 -11.99
CA ARG A 175 1.43 11.69 -10.58
C ARG A 175 2.71 12.47 -10.36
N VAL A 176 3.77 12.19 -11.14
CA VAL A 176 5.02 12.97 -11.07
C VAL A 176 4.76 14.45 -11.35
N LYS A 177 3.90 14.74 -12.32
CA LYS A 177 3.52 16.12 -12.64
C LYS A 177 2.64 16.76 -11.56
N ALA A 178 1.60 16.05 -11.11
CA ALA A 178 0.61 16.59 -10.16
C ALA A 178 1.17 16.73 -8.74
N ILE A 179 1.88 15.69 -8.26
CA ILE A 179 2.43 15.64 -6.90
C ILE A 179 3.78 16.40 -6.84
N GLY A 180 4.53 16.45 -7.93
CA GLY A 180 5.75 17.25 -8.06
C GLY A 180 7.01 16.62 -7.45
N TYR A 181 7.06 15.29 -7.34
CA TYR A 181 8.22 14.52 -6.87
C TYR A 181 8.85 13.70 -7.97
N GLN A 182 10.15 13.44 -7.83
CA GLN A 182 10.84 12.46 -8.67
C GLN A 182 10.62 11.05 -8.10
N VAL A 183 10.48 10.09 -9.00
CA VAL A 183 10.38 8.68 -8.61
C VAL A 183 11.71 8.22 -8.00
N PRO A 184 11.74 7.77 -6.75
CA PRO A 184 12.97 7.31 -6.12
C PRO A 184 13.49 6.05 -6.80
N GLN A 185 14.81 5.90 -6.79
CA GLN A 185 15.49 4.72 -7.31
C GLN A 185 16.36 4.14 -6.20
N VAL A 186 15.81 3.22 -5.44
CA VAL A 186 16.49 2.59 -4.31
C VAL A 186 16.64 1.10 -4.59
N PRO A 187 17.83 0.53 -4.36
CA PRO A 187 18.01 -0.91 -4.50
C PRO A 187 17.08 -1.68 -3.56
N PRO A 188 16.63 -2.89 -3.95
CA PRO A 188 15.86 -3.72 -3.07
C PRO A 188 16.65 -4.02 -1.79
N PRO A 189 15.98 -4.16 -0.65
CA PRO A 189 16.66 -4.46 0.60
C PRO A 189 17.40 -5.80 0.51
N ARG A 190 18.64 -5.83 0.97
CA ARG A 190 19.52 -7.02 0.86
C ARG A 190 19.14 -8.16 1.80
N SER A 191 18.40 -7.85 2.87
CA SER A 191 17.97 -8.84 3.85
C SER A 191 16.76 -8.37 4.62
N VAL A 192 16.02 -9.30 5.26
CA VAL A 192 14.88 -8.98 6.13
C VAL A 192 15.23 -7.98 7.23
N THR A 193 16.48 -7.91 7.65
CA THR A 193 16.93 -6.98 8.69
C THR A 193 17.12 -5.55 8.21
N THR A 194 17.05 -5.29 6.91
CA THR A 194 17.24 -3.96 6.31
C THR A 194 15.97 -3.30 5.82
N ILE A 195 14.82 -4.00 5.74
CA ILE A 195 13.53 -3.35 5.44
C ILE A 195 13.28 -2.23 6.48
N GLY A 196 12.75 -1.11 6.05
CA GLY A 196 12.60 0.08 6.90
C GLY A 196 13.93 0.71 7.31
N ARG A 197 14.91 -0.04 7.76
CA ARG A 197 16.24 0.47 8.14
C ARG A 197 17.02 1.05 6.98
N GLN A 198 16.89 0.50 5.78
CA GLN A 198 17.53 1.06 4.58
C GLN A 198 17.05 2.50 4.29
N TRP A 199 15.97 2.93 4.93
CA TRP A 199 15.36 4.25 4.81
C TRP A 199 15.64 5.13 6.02
N THR A 200 16.36 4.65 7.04
CA THR A 200 16.64 5.35 8.28
C THR A 200 18.11 5.59 8.58
N ALA A 201 19.07 4.96 7.85
CA ALA A 201 20.51 5.11 8.09
C ALA A 201 21.13 6.28 7.31
N LYS A 202 21.45 7.37 7.98
CA LYS A 202 22.37 8.44 7.52
C LYS A 202 22.02 9.17 6.21
N GLY A 203 20.77 9.63 6.05
CA GLY A 203 20.43 10.55 4.95
C GLY A 203 20.20 9.91 3.59
N GLU A 204 20.41 8.61 3.45
CA GLU A 204 19.98 7.81 2.29
C GLU A 204 18.51 7.38 2.41
N ASP A 205 17.88 7.73 3.52
CA ASP A 205 16.74 7.04 4.09
C ASP A 205 15.45 7.79 4.01
N THR A 206 15.49 8.97 3.51
CA THR A 206 14.26 9.71 3.27
C THR A 206 13.94 9.59 1.80
N PRO A 207 12.73 9.11 1.46
CA PRO A 207 12.17 9.42 0.16
C PRO A 207 12.36 10.92 -0.02
N ALA A 208 12.88 11.33 -1.19
CA ALA A 208 13.35 12.68 -1.47
C ALA A 208 12.56 13.74 -0.70
N PRO A 209 13.21 14.62 0.08
CA PRO A 209 12.53 15.47 1.06
C PRO A 209 11.37 16.17 0.38
N LEU A 210 10.19 15.94 0.93
CA LEU A 210 8.96 16.55 0.46
C LEU A 210 9.18 18.06 0.41
N LYS A 211 9.10 18.68 -0.75
CA LYS A 211 9.12 20.14 -0.85
C LYS A 211 7.93 20.63 -0.05
N LYS A 212 8.19 21.08 1.20
CA LYS A 212 7.19 21.52 2.18
C LYS A 212 6.13 22.51 1.65
N SER A 213 6.36 23.09 0.47
CA SER A 213 5.53 24.13 -0.12
C SER A 213 4.33 23.62 -0.93
N ARG A 214 4.08 22.30 -1.02
CA ARG A 214 3.00 21.74 -1.85
C ARG A 214 2.16 20.62 -1.20
N LEU A 215 2.46 20.20 0.02
CA LEU A 215 1.48 19.41 0.76
C LEU A 215 0.39 20.39 1.23
N PRO A 216 -0.88 20.20 0.85
CA PRO A 216 -1.96 20.86 1.56
C PRO A 216 -1.77 20.47 3.03
N GLU A 217 -1.73 21.46 3.93
CA GLU A 217 -1.95 21.19 5.34
C GLU A 217 -3.29 20.45 5.39
N LEU A 218 -3.26 19.16 5.67
CA LEU A 218 -4.48 18.39 5.90
C LEU A 218 -5.14 19.04 7.11
N GLY A 219 -6.08 19.95 6.79
CA GLY A 219 -6.83 20.69 7.79
C GLY A 219 -7.44 19.69 8.73
N ARG A 220 -7.21 19.88 10.03
CA ARG A 220 -7.91 19.14 11.07
C ARG A 220 -9.39 19.17 10.77
N GLY A 221 -9.96 18.06 10.27
CA GLY A 221 -11.40 17.93 10.19
C GLY A 221 -12.04 17.61 8.84
N GLN A 222 -11.33 17.35 7.77
CA GLN A 222 -11.98 16.79 6.59
C GLN A 222 -12.18 15.28 6.77
N ARG A 223 -13.33 14.93 7.36
CA ARG A 223 -13.87 13.59 7.23
C ARG A 223 -14.12 13.36 5.75
N LEU A 224 -13.51 12.31 5.19
CA LEU A 224 -13.91 11.78 3.90
C LEU A 224 -15.43 11.56 3.95
N GLY A 225 -16.18 12.32 3.17
CA GLY A 225 -17.63 12.29 3.20
C GLY A 225 -18.10 10.88 2.89
N THR A 226 -18.89 10.32 3.82
CA THR A 226 -19.68 9.13 3.54
C THR A 226 -20.66 9.51 2.45
N ALA A 227 -20.48 8.99 1.24
CA ALA A 227 -21.50 9.05 0.21
C ALA A 227 -22.76 8.36 0.75
N ARG A 228 -23.75 9.14 1.14
CA ARG A 228 -25.12 8.68 1.34
C ARG A 228 -25.80 8.75 -0.02
N GLY A 229 -26.17 7.63 -0.51
CA GLY A 229 -27.06 7.42 -1.63
C GLY A 229 -27.55 5.99 -1.60
#